data_65b78a3c030369ca549e4e2ad026074c
#
_entry.id   65b78a3c030369ca549e4e2ad026074c
#
_cell.length_a   1.000
_cell.length_b   1.000
_cell.length_c   1.000
_cell.angle_alpha   90.00
_cell.angle_beta   90.00
_cell.angle_gamma   90.00
#
_symmetry.space_group_name_H-M   'P 1'
#
loop_
_entity.id
_entity.type
_entity.pdbx_description
1 polymer ?
#
loop_
_entity_poly.entity_id
_entity_poly.type
_entity_poly.pdbx_seq_one_letter_code
_entity_poly.pdbx_strand_id
1 'polypeptide(L)'
;MKNYTFVDYATQAYLALVGLLILFFHNSTVPGWPRLLGAHAACLLLVHWLIQAHARRKPAPLLDFLRHFYPVLLYTALFVETGLLNRMFCQEYLDPMVAQWEQALFGCQPSVLFMQKLPWLAVSELFYASYFSYYVMIAGVGIALFLRSRRQFFHYLSVISFLFYVCYLIYIFLPVIGSRVFFHQVKGYVLPDATQQLALTDAYPEAVQAGVFFRLMRWVYRVFEAPGAALPSSHVAVALCTVFFSFRYLRRIRYVHLAVALLLCLSTVYCRYHYALDVLAGLVTAAVLIPAGNWLYFKFSRRDLEPETDRQRPLER
;
A
#
# COMPACT_ATOMS: atom_id res chain seq x y z
N MET A 1 -15.19 6.67 24.36
CA MET A 1 -14.66 5.36 23.91
C MET A 1 -13.25 5.23 24.48
N LYS A 2 -13.14 4.76 25.75
CA LYS A 2 -11.88 4.81 26.53
C LYS A 2 -10.72 3.93 26.00
N ASN A 3 -11.00 2.97 25.11
CA ASN A 3 -10.03 1.93 24.75
C ASN A 3 -9.58 1.98 23.29
N TYR A 4 -9.96 3.03 22.56
CA TYR A 4 -9.64 3.22 21.16
C TYR A 4 -8.32 3.97 20.99
N THR A 5 -7.46 3.45 20.12
CA THR A 5 -6.26 4.13 19.63
C THR A 5 -6.55 4.82 18.29
N PHE A 6 -5.62 5.63 17.78
CA PHE A 6 -5.84 6.31 16.50
C PHE A 6 -6.09 5.34 15.34
N VAL A 7 -5.39 4.20 15.28
CA VAL A 7 -5.64 3.20 14.23
C VAL A 7 -7.05 2.63 14.27
N ASP A 8 -7.64 2.48 15.46
CA ASP A 8 -9.01 1.99 15.59
C ASP A 8 -10.01 2.99 15.02
N TYR A 9 -9.84 4.27 15.33
CA TYR A 9 -10.67 5.33 14.75
C TYR A 9 -10.52 5.41 13.23
N ALA A 10 -9.28 5.34 12.73
CA ALA A 10 -9.01 5.38 11.29
C ALA A 10 -9.66 4.20 10.56
N THR A 11 -9.53 2.98 11.11
CA THR A 11 -10.15 1.77 10.54
C THR A 11 -11.68 1.86 10.55
N GLN A 12 -12.26 2.25 11.69
CA GLN A 12 -13.72 2.38 11.81
C GLN A 12 -14.26 3.47 10.87
N ALA A 13 -13.56 4.61 10.77
CA ALA A 13 -13.94 5.69 9.87
C ALA A 13 -13.86 5.26 8.39
N TYR A 14 -12.79 4.55 7.99
CA TYR A 14 -12.65 4.00 6.64
C TYR A 14 -13.79 3.03 6.32
N LEU A 15 -14.02 2.02 7.18
CA LEU A 15 -15.08 1.02 6.98
C LEU A 15 -16.46 1.68 6.91
N ALA A 16 -16.75 2.64 7.79
CA ALA A 16 -18.02 3.35 7.78
C ALA A 16 -18.18 4.20 6.51
N LEU A 17 -17.13 4.94 6.11
CA LEU A 17 -17.16 5.79 4.91
C LEU A 17 -17.37 4.96 3.65
N VAL A 18 -16.58 3.90 3.46
CA VAL A 18 -16.72 3.04 2.26
C VAL A 18 -18.06 2.32 2.28
N GLY A 19 -18.54 1.84 3.44
CA GLY A 19 -19.89 1.28 3.56
C GLY A 19 -20.98 2.26 3.16
N LEU A 20 -20.87 3.55 3.53
CA LEU A 20 -21.81 4.60 3.09
C LEU A 20 -21.69 4.88 1.59
N LEU A 21 -20.46 4.90 1.03
CA LEU A 21 -20.27 5.05 -0.41
C LEU A 21 -20.92 3.90 -1.17
N ILE A 22 -20.77 2.66 -0.73
CA ILE A 22 -21.44 1.49 -1.32
C ILE A 22 -22.96 1.65 -1.22
N LEU A 23 -23.47 2.01 -0.04
CA LEU A 23 -24.92 2.14 0.18
C LEU A 23 -25.58 3.17 -0.75
N PHE A 24 -24.94 4.33 -0.96
CA PHE A 24 -25.56 5.45 -1.68
C PHE A 24 -25.17 5.53 -3.16
N PHE A 25 -24.03 4.95 -3.56
CA PHE A 25 -23.47 5.13 -4.91
C PHE A 25 -23.25 3.82 -5.69
N HIS A 26 -23.66 2.66 -5.14
CA HIS A 26 -23.57 1.41 -5.89
C HIS A 26 -24.35 1.49 -7.20
N ASN A 27 -23.86 0.82 -8.21
CA ASN A 27 -24.50 0.75 -9.53
C ASN A 27 -24.28 -0.65 -10.16
N SER A 28 -24.60 -0.81 -11.43
CA SER A 28 -24.48 -2.09 -12.15
C SER A 28 -23.04 -2.65 -12.20
N THR A 29 -22.00 -1.82 -11.97
CA THR A 29 -20.60 -2.26 -11.93
C THR A 29 -20.25 -2.97 -10.60
N VAL A 30 -21.12 -2.87 -9.58
CA VAL A 30 -20.94 -3.47 -8.25
C VAL A 30 -22.12 -4.39 -7.90
N PRO A 31 -22.36 -5.49 -8.65
CA PRO A 31 -23.52 -6.36 -8.45
C PRO A 31 -23.54 -7.04 -7.08
N GLY A 32 -22.36 -7.20 -6.44
CA GLY A 32 -22.21 -7.79 -5.10
C GLY A 32 -22.37 -6.80 -3.94
N TRP A 33 -22.84 -5.58 -4.16
CA TRP A 33 -22.89 -4.53 -3.14
C TRP A 33 -23.56 -4.91 -1.81
N PRO A 34 -24.66 -5.73 -1.74
CA PRO A 34 -25.25 -6.07 -0.46
C PRO A 34 -24.33 -6.94 0.41
N ARG A 35 -23.51 -7.82 -0.21
CA ARG A 35 -22.52 -8.64 0.48
C ARG A 35 -21.37 -7.77 1.01
N LEU A 36 -20.89 -6.82 0.20
CA LEU A 36 -19.85 -5.88 0.60
C LEU A 36 -20.34 -5.01 1.76
N LEU A 37 -21.53 -4.46 1.66
CA LEU A 37 -22.12 -3.67 2.75
C LEU A 37 -22.29 -4.50 4.04
N GLY A 38 -22.75 -5.73 3.93
CA GLY A 38 -22.83 -6.67 5.06
C GLY A 38 -21.46 -6.97 5.67
N ALA A 39 -20.42 -7.12 4.84
CA ALA A 39 -19.04 -7.31 5.30
C ALA A 39 -18.52 -6.09 6.06
N HIS A 40 -18.76 -4.87 5.56
CA HIS A 40 -18.41 -3.63 6.27
C HIS A 40 -19.11 -3.54 7.63
N ALA A 41 -20.41 -3.79 7.69
CA ALA A 41 -21.16 -3.78 8.94
C ALA A 41 -20.63 -4.84 9.93
N ALA A 42 -20.35 -6.04 9.46
CA ALA A 42 -19.76 -7.10 10.27
C ALA A 42 -18.36 -6.72 10.78
N CYS A 43 -17.48 -6.16 9.92
CA CYS A 43 -16.16 -5.70 10.32
C CYS A 43 -16.22 -4.56 11.36
N LEU A 44 -17.12 -3.60 11.20
CA LEU A 44 -17.34 -2.53 12.18
C LEU A 44 -17.68 -3.10 13.56
N LEU A 45 -18.60 -4.07 13.61
CA LEU A 45 -19.02 -4.71 14.87
C LEU A 45 -17.92 -5.59 15.46
N LEU A 46 -17.23 -6.39 14.63
CA LEU A 46 -16.15 -7.27 15.06
C LEU A 46 -14.95 -6.49 15.61
N VAL A 47 -14.54 -5.42 14.94
CA VAL A 47 -13.45 -4.57 15.41
C VAL A 47 -13.84 -3.89 16.72
N HIS A 48 -15.07 -3.37 16.82
CA HIS A 48 -15.57 -2.81 18.08
C HIS A 48 -15.57 -3.84 19.21
N TRP A 49 -16.11 -5.02 18.96
CA TRP A 49 -16.14 -6.11 19.92
C TRP A 49 -14.72 -6.51 20.36
N LEU A 50 -13.79 -6.67 19.41
CA LEU A 50 -12.39 -7.02 19.68
C LEU A 50 -11.73 -6.02 20.65
N ILE A 51 -11.93 -4.72 20.40
CA ILE A 51 -11.38 -3.64 21.24
C ILE A 51 -11.96 -3.72 22.66
N GLN A 52 -13.29 -3.91 22.80
CA GLN A 52 -13.94 -3.99 24.09
C GLN A 52 -13.60 -5.29 24.85
N ALA A 53 -13.53 -6.41 24.14
CA ALA A 53 -13.17 -7.70 24.73
C ALA A 53 -11.74 -7.69 25.29
N HIS A 54 -10.79 -7.14 24.55
CA HIS A 54 -9.39 -7.00 24.97
C HIS A 54 -9.26 -6.12 26.23
N ALA A 55 -10.08 -5.09 26.36
CA ALA A 55 -10.01 -4.15 27.49
C ALA A 55 -10.61 -4.69 28.80
N ARG A 56 -11.44 -5.75 28.76
CA ARG A 56 -12.19 -6.24 29.92
C ARG A 56 -11.46 -7.31 30.74
N ARG A 57 -10.45 -7.99 30.21
CA ARG A 57 -9.77 -9.14 30.85
C ARG A 57 -8.29 -9.17 30.51
N LYS A 58 -7.48 -9.93 31.26
CA LYS A 58 -6.16 -10.37 30.77
C LYS A 58 -6.41 -11.13 29.48
N PRO A 59 -5.98 -10.61 28.31
CA PRO A 59 -6.35 -11.21 27.04
C PRO A 59 -5.65 -12.56 26.86
N ALA A 60 -6.38 -13.55 26.35
CA ALA A 60 -5.77 -14.76 25.81
C ALA A 60 -4.78 -14.37 24.68
N PRO A 61 -3.70 -15.14 24.46
CA PRO A 61 -2.68 -14.79 23.46
C PRO A 61 -3.24 -14.51 22.06
N LEU A 62 -4.25 -15.26 21.63
CA LEU A 62 -4.93 -15.04 20.35
C LEU A 62 -5.66 -13.68 20.31
N LEU A 63 -6.35 -13.33 21.38
CA LEU A 63 -7.07 -12.05 21.46
C LEU A 63 -6.11 -10.86 21.47
N ASP A 64 -4.96 -11.00 22.15
CA ASP A 64 -3.89 -10.01 22.14
C ASP A 64 -3.28 -9.86 20.75
N PHE A 65 -2.99 -10.98 20.08
CA PHE A 65 -2.50 -10.95 18.68
C PHE A 65 -3.50 -10.26 17.74
N LEU A 66 -4.76 -10.68 17.76
CA LEU A 66 -5.81 -10.09 16.92
C LEU A 66 -5.96 -8.59 17.20
N ARG A 67 -5.91 -8.16 18.45
CA ARG A 67 -6.02 -6.75 18.85
C ARG A 67 -4.89 -5.88 18.25
N HIS A 68 -3.68 -6.43 18.15
CA HIS A 68 -2.53 -5.71 17.63
C HIS A 68 -2.44 -5.76 16.11
N PHE A 69 -2.89 -6.84 15.48
CA PHE A 69 -2.64 -7.11 14.06
C PHE A 69 -3.88 -7.08 13.17
N TYR A 70 -5.10 -6.89 13.69
CA TYR A 70 -6.31 -6.86 12.86
C TYR A 70 -6.25 -5.85 11.70
N PRO A 71 -5.63 -4.64 11.82
CA PRO A 71 -5.55 -3.73 10.68
C PRO A 71 -4.72 -4.33 9.54
N VAL A 72 -3.61 -5.01 9.89
CA VAL A 72 -2.73 -5.68 8.91
C VAL A 72 -3.47 -6.81 8.20
N LEU A 73 -4.29 -7.58 8.94
CA LEU A 73 -5.11 -8.64 8.35
C LEU A 73 -6.18 -8.10 7.39
N LEU A 74 -6.66 -6.88 7.63
CA LEU A 74 -7.64 -6.22 6.76
C LEU A 74 -7.02 -5.62 5.49
N TYR A 75 -5.73 -5.26 5.48
CA TYR A 75 -5.14 -4.52 4.35
C TYR A 75 -5.37 -5.20 3.00
N THR A 76 -5.10 -6.52 2.91
CA THR A 76 -5.26 -7.25 1.65
C THR A 76 -6.71 -7.32 1.20
N ALA A 77 -7.64 -7.59 2.12
CA ALA A 77 -9.06 -7.65 1.80
C ALA A 77 -9.59 -6.31 1.31
N LEU A 78 -9.26 -5.22 2.02
CA LEU A 78 -9.65 -3.86 1.66
C LEU A 78 -8.96 -3.38 0.36
N PHE A 79 -7.72 -3.83 0.09
CA PHE A 79 -7.04 -3.55 -1.17
C PHE A 79 -7.76 -4.23 -2.35
N VAL A 80 -8.05 -5.53 -2.24
CA VAL A 80 -8.76 -6.27 -3.30
C VAL A 80 -10.16 -5.68 -3.53
N GLU A 81 -10.82 -5.24 -2.47
CA GLU A 81 -12.13 -4.60 -2.55
C GLU A 81 -12.10 -3.31 -3.41
N THR A 82 -11.01 -2.53 -3.39
CA THR A 82 -10.91 -1.32 -4.24
C THR A 82 -11.10 -1.66 -5.71
N GLY A 83 -10.62 -2.81 -6.18
CA GLY A 83 -10.79 -3.28 -7.56
C GLY A 83 -12.26 -3.61 -7.91
N LEU A 84 -13.10 -3.88 -6.90
CA LEU A 84 -14.54 -4.09 -7.09
C LEU A 84 -15.33 -2.77 -7.09
N LEU A 85 -14.81 -1.73 -6.42
CA LEU A 85 -15.50 -0.46 -6.19
C LEU A 85 -15.05 0.67 -7.12
N ASN A 86 -13.88 0.55 -7.75
CA ASN A 86 -13.22 1.65 -8.45
C ASN A 86 -13.94 2.12 -9.72
N ARG A 87 -14.92 1.35 -10.22
CA ARG A 87 -15.78 1.75 -11.35
C ARG A 87 -17.13 2.31 -10.91
N MET A 88 -17.32 2.49 -9.62
CA MET A 88 -18.54 3.02 -9.05
C MET A 88 -18.74 4.51 -9.40
N PHE A 89 -17.63 5.28 -9.45
CA PHE A 89 -17.66 6.72 -9.76
C PHE A 89 -17.13 7.04 -11.16
N CYS A 90 -16.13 6.29 -11.63
CA CYS A 90 -15.52 6.46 -12.93
C CYS A 90 -15.64 5.14 -13.70
N GLN A 91 -16.46 5.12 -14.78
CA GLN A 91 -16.71 3.88 -15.51
C GLN A 91 -15.53 3.43 -16.37
N GLU A 92 -14.68 4.37 -16.81
CA GLU A 92 -13.49 4.11 -17.62
C GLU A 92 -12.23 4.21 -16.79
N TYR A 93 -11.23 3.43 -17.14
CA TYR A 93 -9.90 3.57 -16.55
C TYR A 93 -9.20 4.83 -17.05
N LEU A 94 -8.48 5.50 -16.16
CA LEU A 94 -7.81 6.77 -16.42
C LEU A 94 -6.40 6.59 -17.03
N ASP A 95 -5.99 5.37 -17.32
CA ASP A 95 -4.68 5.05 -17.90
C ASP A 95 -4.35 5.79 -19.21
N PRO A 96 -5.30 5.99 -20.17
CA PRO A 96 -5.02 6.79 -21.36
C PRO A 96 -4.55 8.21 -21.02
N MET A 97 -5.17 8.83 -20.03
CA MET A 97 -4.81 10.17 -19.57
C MET A 97 -3.43 10.17 -18.88
N VAL A 98 -3.17 9.21 -18.00
CA VAL A 98 -1.88 9.07 -17.31
C VAL A 98 -0.76 8.82 -18.31
N ALA A 99 -0.97 7.94 -19.29
CA ALA A 99 0.01 7.67 -20.34
C ALA A 99 0.31 8.90 -21.22
N GLN A 100 -0.71 9.74 -21.51
CA GLN A 100 -0.52 11.02 -22.21
C GLN A 100 0.31 12.00 -21.38
N TRP A 101 0.03 12.13 -20.09
CA TRP A 101 0.80 12.97 -19.18
C TRP A 101 2.24 12.48 -19.04
N GLU A 102 2.45 11.17 -18.98
CA GLU A 102 3.77 10.58 -18.92
C GLU A 102 4.57 10.88 -20.19
N GLN A 103 3.93 10.72 -21.37
CA GLN A 103 4.52 11.09 -22.65
C GLN A 103 4.87 12.57 -22.76
N ALA A 104 4.00 13.45 -22.25
CA ALA A 104 4.24 14.89 -22.26
C ALA A 104 5.40 15.30 -21.34
N LEU A 105 5.52 14.64 -20.18
CA LEU A 105 6.53 14.97 -19.16
C LEU A 105 7.91 14.40 -19.50
N PHE A 106 7.97 13.14 -19.96
CA PHE A 106 9.23 12.40 -20.14
C PHE A 106 9.62 12.25 -21.61
N GLY A 107 8.76 12.62 -22.58
CA GLY A 107 8.96 12.38 -24.00
C GLY A 107 8.90 10.89 -24.40
N CYS A 108 8.58 10.01 -23.46
CA CYS A 108 8.53 8.56 -23.65
C CYS A 108 7.64 7.91 -22.58
N GLN A 109 7.50 6.58 -22.67
CA GLN A 109 6.87 5.76 -21.62
C GLN A 109 7.96 5.06 -20.79
N PRO A 110 8.40 5.62 -19.63
CA PRO A 110 9.51 5.06 -18.85
C PRO A 110 9.28 3.62 -18.44
N SER A 111 8.05 3.26 -18.05
CA SER A 111 7.71 1.90 -17.64
C SER A 111 7.83 0.86 -18.75
N VAL A 112 7.75 1.28 -20.02
CA VAL A 112 7.97 0.41 -21.18
C VAL A 112 9.45 0.30 -21.49
N LEU A 113 10.13 1.46 -21.59
CA LEU A 113 11.51 1.53 -22.07
C LEU A 113 12.55 1.06 -21.05
N PHE A 114 12.32 1.25 -19.77
CA PHE A 114 13.33 1.00 -18.73
C PHE A 114 13.81 -0.45 -18.74
N MET A 115 12.88 -1.42 -18.70
CA MET A 115 13.23 -2.84 -18.75
C MET A 115 13.88 -3.24 -20.09
N GLN A 116 13.44 -2.64 -21.20
CA GLN A 116 13.99 -2.98 -22.53
C GLN A 116 15.43 -2.49 -22.70
N LYS A 117 15.76 -1.32 -22.13
CA LYS A 117 17.13 -0.81 -22.14
C LYS A 117 18.07 -1.60 -21.21
N LEU A 118 17.52 -2.27 -20.20
CA LEU A 118 18.28 -3.04 -19.21
C LEU A 118 17.70 -4.45 -19.03
N PRO A 119 17.65 -5.29 -20.10
CA PRO A 119 16.96 -6.59 -20.05
C PRO A 119 17.79 -7.71 -19.40
N TRP A 120 18.86 -7.37 -18.68
CA TRP A 120 19.79 -8.35 -18.13
C TRP A 120 19.21 -9.02 -16.86
N LEU A 121 19.41 -10.33 -16.74
CA LEU A 121 18.93 -11.13 -15.63
C LEU A 121 19.31 -10.52 -14.26
N ALA A 122 20.59 -10.15 -14.06
CA ALA A 122 21.04 -9.59 -12.79
C ALA A 122 20.35 -8.27 -12.42
N VAL A 123 20.10 -7.40 -13.40
CA VAL A 123 19.38 -6.13 -13.20
C VAL A 123 17.91 -6.41 -12.89
N SER A 124 17.30 -7.32 -13.63
CA SER A 124 15.94 -7.74 -13.40
C SER A 124 15.74 -8.31 -12.01
N GLU A 125 16.60 -9.24 -11.59
CA GLU A 125 16.53 -9.83 -10.25
C GLU A 125 16.73 -8.78 -9.15
N LEU A 126 17.65 -7.84 -9.32
CA LEU A 126 17.83 -6.73 -8.39
C LEU A 126 16.53 -5.90 -8.23
N PHE A 127 15.89 -5.52 -9.33
CA PHE A 127 14.68 -4.71 -9.28
C PHE A 127 13.48 -5.50 -8.78
N TYR A 128 13.28 -6.75 -9.20
CA TYR A 128 12.18 -7.58 -8.68
C TYR A 128 12.38 -7.93 -7.20
N ALA A 129 13.61 -8.18 -6.74
CA ALA A 129 13.93 -8.37 -5.33
C ALA A 129 13.66 -7.07 -4.53
N SER A 130 14.04 -5.92 -5.08
CA SER A 130 13.77 -4.61 -4.46
C SER A 130 12.28 -4.35 -4.36
N TYR A 131 11.51 -4.69 -5.39
CA TYR A 131 10.05 -4.59 -5.33
C TYR A 131 9.46 -5.54 -4.27
N PHE A 132 9.90 -6.79 -4.23
CA PHE A 132 9.47 -7.76 -3.21
C PHE A 132 9.81 -7.31 -1.79
N SER A 133 10.90 -6.55 -1.61
CA SER A 133 11.30 -6.02 -0.31
C SER A 133 10.23 -5.15 0.37
N TYR A 134 9.26 -4.63 -0.39
CA TYR A 134 8.09 -3.92 0.13
C TYR A 134 7.41 -4.68 1.28
N TYR A 135 7.12 -5.96 1.06
CA TYR A 135 6.47 -6.81 2.06
C TYR A 135 7.36 -7.03 3.28
N VAL A 136 8.66 -7.23 3.04
CA VAL A 136 9.67 -7.42 4.09
C VAL A 136 9.85 -6.14 4.92
N MET A 137 9.86 -4.97 4.28
CA MET A 137 9.98 -3.68 4.98
C MET A 137 8.80 -3.42 5.90
N ILE A 138 7.57 -3.63 5.42
CA ILE A 138 6.37 -3.42 6.23
C ILE A 138 6.35 -4.37 7.43
N ALA A 139 6.50 -5.66 7.18
CA ALA A 139 6.46 -6.68 8.22
C ALA A 139 7.66 -6.55 9.19
N GLY A 140 8.87 -6.35 8.65
CA GLY A 140 10.10 -6.26 9.44
C GLY A 140 10.11 -5.06 10.39
N VAL A 141 9.73 -3.88 9.91
CA VAL A 141 9.59 -2.69 10.78
C VAL A 141 8.50 -2.92 11.82
N GLY A 142 7.33 -3.44 11.41
CA GLY A 142 6.23 -3.74 12.33
C GLY A 142 6.64 -4.70 13.44
N ILE A 143 7.26 -5.83 13.10
CA ILE A 143 7.72 -6.84 14.07
C ILE A 143 8.81 -6.26 14.97
N ALA A 144 9.81 -5.57 14.40
CA ALA A 144 10.89 -4.98 15.19
C ALA A 144 10.36 -3.97 16.23
N LEU A 145 9.40 -3.13 15.83
CA LEU A 145 8.78 -2.17 16.76
C LEU A 145 7.87 -2.86 17.78
N PHE A 146 7.14 -3.89 17.37
CA PHE A 146 6.28 -4.65 18.26
C PHE A 146 7.08 -5.34 19.37
N LEU A 147 8.23 -5.94 19.04
CA LEU A 147 9.13 -6.58 20.01
C LEU A 147 9.83 -5.56 20.91
N ARG A 148 10.09 -4.35 20.40
CA ARG A 148 10.80 -3.31 21.15
C ARG A 148 9.89 -2.50 22.08
N SER A 149 8.73 -2.03 21.58
CA SER A 149 7.81 -1.19 22.32
C SER A 149 6.42 -1.19 21.67
N ARG A 150 5.38 -1.60 22.38
CA ARG A 150 4.00 -1.55 21.91
C ARG A 150 3.57 -0.15 21.50
N ARG A 151 4.04 0.90 22.19
CA ARG A 151 3.76 2.30 21.84
C ARG A 151 4.35 2.68 20.50
N GLN A 152 5.62 2.30 20.22
CA GLN A 152 6.25 2.55 18.92
C GLN A 152 5.57 1.78 17.80
N PHE A 153 5.17 0.54 18.07
CA PHE A 153 4.39 -0.29 17.14
C PHE A 153 3.04 0.36 16.80
N PHE A 154 2.25 0.79 17.82
CA PHE A 154 0.98 1.45 17.55
C PHE A 154 1.15 2.80 16.83
N HIS A 155 2.22 3.53 17.08
CA HIS A 155 2.52 4.74 16.32
C HIS A 155 2.75 4.41 14.83
N TYR A 156 3.61 3.43 14.56
CA TYR A 156 3.86 2.94 13.20
C TYR A 156 2.58 2.44 12.54
N LEU A 157 1.88 1.52 13.20
CA LEU A 157 0.65 0.93 12.69
C LEU A 157 -0.42 1.99 12.36
N SER A 158 -0.54 3.00 13.21
CA SER A 158 -1.50 4.09 13.01
C SER A 158 -1.22 4.91 11.76
N VAL A 159 0.04 5.30 11.55
CA VAL A 159 0.39 6.14 10.40
C VAL A 159 0.35 5.34 9.10
N ILE A 160 0.87 4.11 9.11
CA ILE A 160 0.85 3.27 7.90
C ILE A 160 -0.58 2.87 7.51
N SER A 161 -1.46 2.56 8.47
CA SER A 161 -2.88 2.28 8.20
C SER A 161 -3.58 3.51 7.61
N PHE A 162 -3.33 4.68 8.16
CA PHE A 162 -3.87 5.93 7.63
C PHE A 162 -3.45 6.15 6.17
N LEU A 163 -2.17 5.92 5.83
CA LEU A 163 -1.70 6.00 4.45
C LEU A 163 -2.44 5.01 3.55
N PHE A 164 -2.56 3.75 3.96
CA PHE A 164 -3.28 2.75 3.18
C PHE A 164 -4.73 3.15 2.93
N TYR A 165 -5.45 3.55 3.97
CA TYR A 165 -6.86 3.90 3.84
C TYR A 165 -7.09 5.11 2.94
N VAL A 166 -6.22 6.13 3.00
CA VAL A 166 -6.30 7.27 2.08
C VAL A 166 -6.00 6.84 0.64
N CYS A 167 -4.95 6.03 0.40
CA CYS A 167 -4.67 5.50 -0.93
C CYS A 167 -5.85 4.67 -1.47
N TYR A 168 -6.44 3.80 -0.65
CA TYR A 168 -7.57 2.97 -1.05
C TYR A 168 -8.80 3.81 -1.41
N LEU A 169 -9.07 4.88 -0.65
CA LEU A 169 -10.12 5.84 -1.03
C LEU A 169 -9.83 6.49 -2.39
N ILE A 170 -8.57 6.91 -2.63
CA ILE A 170 -8.20 7.50 -3.93
C ILE A 170 -8.42 6.49 -5.05
N TYR A 171 -8.08 5.21 -4.87
CA TYR A 171 -8.29 4.17 -5.88
C TYR A 171 -9.76 3.94 -6.25
N ILE A 172 -10.67 4.14 -5.30
CA ILE A 172 -12.12 4.06 -5.56
C ILE A 172 -12.58 5.18 -6.51
N PHE A 173 -11.97 6.37 -6.42
CA PHE A 173 -12.35 7.53 -7.23
C PHE A 173 -11.53 7.71 -8.51
N LEU A 174 -10.27 7.25 -8.51
CA LEU A 174 -9.32 7.43 -9.61
C LEU A 174 -8.77 6.07 -10.07
N PRO A 175 -9.54 5.30 -10.86
CA PRO A 175 -9.14 3.97 -11.30
C PRO A 175 -8.04 4.04 -12.37
N VAL A 176 -6.82 3.69 -11.99
CA VAL A 176 -5.66 3.51 -12.89
C VAL A 176 -5.14 2.11 -12.71
N ILE A 177 -5.15 1.28 -13.77
CA ILE A 177 -4.75 -0.15 -13.69
C ILE A 177 -3.25 -0.35 -13.71
N GLY A 178 -2.51 0.65 -14.16
CA GLY A 178 -1.05 0.59 -14.27
C GLY A 178 -0.54 0.05 -15.61
N SER A 179 0.66 0.47 -15.97
CA SER A 179 1.26 0.27 -17.29
C SER A 179 1.34 -1.20 -17.69
N ARG A 180 1.62 -2.11 -16.76
CA ARG A 180 1.71 -3.56 -17.02
C ARG A 180 0.43 -4.14 -17.61
N VAL A 181 -0.71 -3.77 -17.03
CA VAL A 181 -2.02 -4.29 -17.47
C VAL A 181 -2.50 -3.51 -18.68
N PHE A 182 -2.42 -2.19 -18.62
CA PHE A 182 -2.93 -1.30 -19.67
C PHE A 182 -2.30 -1.58 -21.02
N PHE A 183 -0.97 -1.56 -21.13
CA PHE A 183 -0.28 -1.73 -22.41
C PHE A 183 -0.36 -3.16 -22.97
N HIS A 184 -0.59 -4.18 -22.14
CA HIS A 184 -0.71 -5.55 -22.62
C HIS A 184 -2.14 -6.02 -22.92
N GLN A 185 -3.14 -5.40 -22.29
CA GLN A 185 -4.53 -5.86 -22.42
C GLN A 185 -5.41 -4.95 -23.27
N VAL A 186 -5.08 -3.67 -23.36
CA VAL A 186 -5.86 -2.71 -24.15
C VAL A 186 -5.40 -2.73 -25.60
N LYS A 187 -6.13 -3.47 -26.43
CA LYS A 187 -5.91 -3.51 -27.89
C LYS A 187 -6.24 -2.14 -28.49
N GLY A 188 -5.36 -1.63 -29.34
CA GLY A 188 -5.61 -0.41 -30.13
C GLY A 188 -5.07 0.87 -29.52
N TYR A 189 -4.43 0.83 -28.35
CA TYR A 189 -3.69 2.00 -27.87
C TYR A 189 -2.40 2.17 -28.68
N VAL A 190 -2.29 3.28 -29.41
CA VAL A 190 -1.13 3.59 -30.25
C VAL A 190 -0.26 4.58 -29.52
N LEU A 191 0.97 4.16 -29.21
CA LEU A 191 1.98 5.09 -28.70
C LEU A 191 2.52 5.97 -29.84
N PRO A 192 2.88 7.23 -29.55
CA PRO A 192 3.38 8.16 -30.55
C PRO A 192 4.69 7.72 -31.23
N ASP A 193 5.48 6.89 -30.58
CA ASP A 193 6.76 6.39 -31.05
C ASP A 193 6.66 4.92 -31.47
N ALA A 194 7.00 4.63 -32.74
CA ALA A 194 7.00 3.27 -33.29
C ALA A 194 7.91 2.30 -32.51
N THR A 195 9.03 2.79 -31.94
CA THR A 195 9.93 2.00 -31.11
C THR A 195 9.28 1.56 -29.80
N GLN A 196 8.48 2.45 -29.21
CA GLN A 196 7.71 2.15 -28.01
C GLN A 196 6.55 1.21 -28.35
N GLN A 197 5.94 1.35 -29.52
CA GLN A 197 4.86 0.45 -29.97
C GLN A 197 5.36 -0.99 -30.15
N LEU A 198 6.55 -1.18 -30.75
CA LEU A 198 7.20 -2.49 -30.83
C LEU A 198 7.48 -3.07 -29.46
N ALA A 199 7.88 -2.22 -28.52
CA ALA A 199 8.12 -2.60 -27.13
C ALA A 199 6.90 -3.14 -26.39
N LEU A 200 5.69 -2.79 -26.82
CA LEU A 200 4.44 -3.29 -26.26
C LEU A 200 4.06 -4.68 -26.79
N THR A 201 4.50 -5.03 -28.00
CA THR A 201 4.19 -6.32 -28.62
C THR A 201 5.04 -7.45 -28.05
N ASP A 202 6.23 -7.12 -27.54
CA ASP A 202 7.08 -8.09 -26.87
C ASP A 202 6.66 -8.23 -25.41
N ALA A 203 6.29 -9.44 -25.04
CA ALA A 203 6.21 -9.88 -23.66
C ALA A 203 7.53 -9.55 -22.92
N TYR A 204 7.68 -9.90 -21.70
CA TYR A 204 8.93 -9.71 -20.97
C TYR A 204 10.10 -10.40 -21.68
N PRO A 205 11.31 -9.79 -21.73
CA PRO A 205 12.50 -10.44 -22.28
C PRO A 205 12.75 -11.81 -21.64
N GLU A 206 13.22 -12.79 -22.40
CA GLU A 206 13.46 -14.16 -21.90
C GLU A 206 14.37 -14.18 -20.66
N ALA A 207 15.44 -13.38 -20.68
CA ALA A 207 16.35 -13.24 -19.54
C ALA A 207 15.63 -12.76 -18.27
N VAL A 208 14.65 -11.85 -18.40
CA VAL A 208 13.83 -11.40 -17.27
C VAL A 208 12.92 -12.52 -16.77
N GLN A 209 12.28 -13.26 -17.69
CA GLN A 209 11.38 -14.36 -17.34
C GLN A 209 12.08 -15.52 -16.64
N ALA A 210 13.38 -15.70 -16.85
CA ALA A 210 14.21 -16.70 -16.18
C ALA A 210 14.42 -16.40 -14.70
N GLY A 211 14.20 -15.16 -14.25
CA GLY A 211 14.45 -14.67 -12.90
C GLY A 211 13.59 -15.33 -11.83
N VAL A 212 14.17 -15.60 -10.67
CA VAL A 212 13.47 -16.18 -9.51
C VAL A 212 12.49 -15.18 -8.91
N PHE A 213 12.94 -13.93 -8.69
CA PHE A 213 12.07 -12.87 -8.14
C PHE A 213 11.00 -12.43 -9.15
N PHE A 214 11.27 -12.46 -10.45
CA PHE A 214 10.24 -12.27 -11.46
C PHE A 214 9.11 -13.30 -11.31
N ARG A 215 9.46 -14.61 -11.21
CA ARG A 215 8.49 -15.70 -11.05
C ARG A 215 7.71 -15.59 -9.75
N LEU A 216 8.39 -15.22 -8.66
CA LEU A 216 7.77 -14.99 -7.35
C LEU A 216 6.75 -13.85 -7.43
N MET A 217 7.12 -12.70 -8.00
CA MET A 217 6.22 -11.57 -8.14
C MET A 217 5.04 -11.86 -9.08
N ARG A 218 5.29 -12.60 -10.17
CA ARG A 218 4.22 -13.07 -11.05
C ARG A 218 3.18 -13.92 -10.31
N TRP A 219 3.63 -14.77 -9.37
CA TRP A 219 2.74 -15.55 -8.52
C TRP A 219 1.95 -14.66 -7.54
N VAL A 220 2.62 -13.75 -6.86
CA VAL A 220 1.97 -12.79 -5.93
C VAL A 220 0.87 -12.01 -6.63
N TYR A 221 1.14 -11.48 -7.82
CA TYR A 221 0.15 -10.71 -8.57
C TYR A 221 -1.04 -11.54 -9.08
N ARG A 222 -0.82 -12.82 -9.41
CA ARG A 222 -1.94 -13.71 -9.77
C ARG A 222 -2.96 -13.89 -8.64
N VAL A 223 -2.48 -13.81 -7.39
CA VAL A 223 -3.32 -14.06 -6.21
C VAL A 223 -3.95 -12.77 -5.68
N PHE A 224 -3.23 -11.67 -5.72
CA PHE A 224 -3.58 -10.43 -5.01
C PHE A 224 -3.75 -9.21 -5.91
N GLU A 225 -3.89 -9.36 -7.21
CA GLU A 225 -4.07 -8.23 -8.12
C GLU A 225 -5.42 -7.54 -7.89
N ALA A 226 -5.40 -6.20 -7.73
CA ALA A 226 -6.58 -5.36 -7.69
C ALA A 226 -6.47 -4.34 -8.84
N PRO A 227 -7.16 -4.56 -9.99
CA PRO A 227 -7.14 -3.62 -11.10
C PRO A 227 -7.67 -2.25 -10.68
N GLY A 228 -6.97 -1.18 -11.08
CA GLY A 228 -7.39 0.19 -10.78
C GLY A 228 -6.74 0.82 -9.54
N ALA A 229 -5.72 0.19 -8.96
CA ALA A 229 -5.05 0.64 -7.74
C ALA A 229 -3.59 1.08 -7.98
N ALA A 230 -3.29 1.76 -9.10
CA ALA A 230 -1.93 2.17 -9.42
C ALA A 230 -1.59 3.61 -9.01
N LEU A 231 -2.51 4.57 -9.13
CA LEU A 231 -2.28 6.01 -8.87
C LEU A 231 -3.00 6.47 -7.58
N PRO A 232 -2.29 7.07 -6.59
CA PRO A 232 -0.84 7.17 -6.44
C PRO A 232 -0.20 5.83 -6.06
N SER A 233 1.11 5.66 -6.29
CA SER A 233 1.78 4.42 -5.85
C SER A 233 1.82 4.31 -4.33
N SER A 234 0.95 3.45 -3.77
CA SER A 234 1.01 3.11 -2.34
C SER A 234 2.30 2.37 -1.98
N HIS A 235 2.92 1.64 -2.92
CA HIS A 235 4.21 1.01 -2.71
C HIS A 235 5.29 2.04 -2.36
N VAL A 236 5.34 3.13 -3.09
CA VAL A 236 6.26 4.25 -2.82
C VAL A 236 5.93 4.94 -1.51
N ALA A 237 4.67 5.35 -1.33
CA ALA A 237 4.25 6.10 -0.15
C ALA A 237 4.47 5.31 1.15
N VAL A 238 4.12 4.03 1.16
CA VAL A 238 4.27 3.15 2.33
C VAL A 238 5.73 2.78 2.58
N ALA A 239 6.53 2.50 1.53
CA ALA A 239 7.97 2.27 1.70
C ALA A 239 8.65 3.46 2.37
N LEU A 240 8.34 4.69 1.95
CA LEU A 240 8.87 5.91 2.59
C LEU A 240 8.37 6.08 4.03
N CYS A 241 7.14 5.67 4.33
CA CYS A 241 6.64 5.63 5.69
C CYS A 241 7.46 4.65 6.56
N THR A 242 7.77 3.46 6.06
CA THR A 242 8.63 2.51 6.79
C THR A 242 10.03 3.07 7.03
N VAL A 243 10.60 3.77 6.04
CA VAL A 243 11.89 4.47 6.17
C VAL A 243 11.81 5.56 7.25
N PHE A 244 10.77 6.40 7.23
CA PHE A 244 10.55 7.42 8.26
C PHE A 244 10.59 6.81 9.67
N PHE A 245 9.92 5.68 9.90
CA PHE A 245 9.93 5.00 11.18
C PHE A 245 11.28 4.34 11.51
N SER A 246 12.05 3.91 10.50
CA SER A 246 13.41 3.43 10.71
C SER A 246 14.34 4.56 11.15
N PHE A 247 14.25 5.74 10.56
CA PHE A 247 15.01 6.91 11.02
C PHE A 247 14.63 7.33 12.43
N ARG A 248 13.36 7.18 12.79
CA ARG A 248 12.85 7.56 14.11
C ARG A 248 13.20 6.55 15.21
N TYR A 249 13.09 5.25 14.93
CA TYR A 249 13.15 4.20 15.95
C TYR A 249 14.19 3.10 15.72
N LEU A 250 14.63 2.86 14.48
CA LEU A 250 15.52 1.75 14.11
C LEU A 250 16.82 2.27 13.47
N ARG A 251 17.55 3.13 14.19
CA ARG A 251 18.69 3.90 13.68
C ARG A 251 19.79 3.06 13.02
N ARG A 252 19.95 1.78 13.43
CA ARG A 252 21.00 0.90 12.90
C ARG A 252 20.81 0.53 11.44
N ILE A 253 19.55 0.41 10.99
CA ILE A 253 19.23 -0.06 9.63
C ILE A 253 18.80 1.08 8.69
N ARG A 254 18.63 2.30 9.19
CA ARG A 254 17.94 3.40 8.49
C ARG A 254 18.48 3.73 7.10
N TYR A 255 19.81 3.73 6.92
CA TYR A 255 20.42 4.06 5.63
C TYR A 255 20.32 2.91 4.63
N VAL A 256 20.51 1.67 5.09
CA VAL A 256 20.29 0.48 4.24
C VAL A 256 18.81 0.43 3.82
N HIS A 257 17.91 0.68 4.76
CA HIS A 257 16.48 0.73 4.49
C HIS A 257 16.13 1.84 3.49
N LEU A 258 16.72 3.02 3.60
CA LEU A 258 16.55 4.11 2.64
C LEU A 258 17.05 3.69 1.24
N ALA A 259 18.23 3.08 1.14
CA ALA A 259 18.77 2.62 -0.14
C ALA A 259 17.84 1.59 -0.81
N VAL A 260 17.33 0.62 -0.04
CA VAL A 260 16.37 -0.37 -0.53
C VAL A 260 15.06 0.29 -0.97
N ALA A 261 14.55 1.27 -0.22
CA ALA A 261 13.34 1.99 -0.60
C ALA A 261 13.51 2.83 -1.87
N LEU A 262 14.68 3.44 -2.09
CA LEU A 262 14.98 4.15 -3.34
C LEU A 262 15.03 3.18 -4.52
N LEU A 263 15.67 2.02 -4.36
CA LEU A 263 15.65 0.97 -5.38
C LEU A 263 14.23 0.47 -5.64
N LEU A 264 13.40 0.34 -4.60
CA LEU A 264 11.99 -0.02 -4.73
C LEU A 264 11.24 1.03 -5.57
N CYS A 265 11.42 2.32 -5.34
CA CYS A 265 10.79 3.36 -6.15
C CYS A 265 11.13 3.21 -7.64
N LEU A 266 12.39 2.93 -7.98
CA LEU A 266 12.79 2.66 -9.36
C LEU A 266 12.21 1.33 -9.87
N SER A 267 12.16 0.31 -9.02
CA SER A 267 11.67 -1.01 -9.39
C SER A 267 10.19 -1.02 -9.76
N THR A 268 9.37 -0.15 -9.18
CA THR A 268 7.95 -0.05 -9.54
C THR A 268 7.76 0.27 -11.02
N VAL A 269 8.62 1.13 -11.56
CA VAL A 269 8.63 1.51 -12.98
C VAL A 269 9.30 0.43 -13.83
N TYR A 270 10.50 -0.05 -13.43
CA TYR A 270 11.20 -1.09 -14.15
C TYR A 270 10.37 -2.37 -14.33
N CYS A 271 9.72 -2.83 -13.28
CA CYS A 271 8.88 -4.02 -13.30
C CYS A 271 7.52 -3.79 -14.01
N ARG A 272 7.28 -2.61 -14.55
CA ARG A 272 6.04 -2.20 -15.26
C ARG A 272 4.79 -2.23 -14.40
N TYR A 273 4.90 -2.22 -13.05
CA TYR A 273 3.73 -2.22 -12.17
C TYR A 273 3.10 -0.83 -12.06
N HIS A 274 3.90 0.22 -12.19
CA HIS A 274 3.48 1.62 -12.09
C HIS A 274 4.00 2.46 -13.25
N TYR A 275 3.28 3.50 -13.58
CA TYR A 275 3.79 4.63 -14.33
C TYR A 275 4.83 5.40 -13.49
N ALA A 276 5.76 6.13 -14.13
CA ALA A 276 6.66 7.02 -13.40
C ALA A 276 5.89 8.15 -12.69
N LEU A 277 4.76 8.58 -13.26
CA LEU A 277 3.84 9.52 -12.62
C LEU A 277 3.23 8.99 -11.33
N ASP A 278 2.93 7.69 -11.25
CA ASP A 278 2.42 7.08 -10.01
C ASP A 278 3.46 7.18 -8.90
N VAL A 279 4.75 7.05 -9.25
CA VAL A 279 5.86 7.21 -8.30
C VAL A 279 5.93 8.64 -7.79
N LEU A 280 5.87 9.63 -8.68
CA LEU A 280 5.85 11.06 -8.28
C LEU A 280 4.65 11.37 -7.38
N ALA A 281 3.47 10.89 -7.74
CA ALA A 281 2.26 11.01 -6.91
C ALA A 281 2.43 10.30 -5.56
N GLY A 282 3.08 9.13 -5.53
CA GLY A 282 3.41 8.40 -4.31
C GLY A 282 4.37 9.16 -3.39
N LEU A 283 5.39 9.84 -3.95
CA LEU A 283 6.28 10.73 -3.20
C LEU A 283 5.52 11.89 -2.54
N VAL A 284 4.65 12.56 -3.31
CA VAL A 284 3.79 13.65 -2.80
C VAL A 284 2.86 13.12 -1.71
N THR A 285 2.25 11.96 -1.93
CA THR A 285 1.37 11.29 -0.96
C THR A 285 2.12 11.03 0.35
N ALA A 286 3.34 10.49 0.30
CA ALA A 286 4.18 10.30 1.48
C ALA A 286 4.50 11.62 2.19
N ALA A 287 4.92 12.64 1.43
CA ALA A 287 5.29 13.96 1.97
C ALA A 287 4.12 14.64 2.70
N VAL A 288 2.88 14.42 2.27
CA VAL A 288 1.68 14.99 2.88
C VAL A 288 1.15 14.09 4.00
N LEU A 289 0.97 12.80 3.74
CA LEU A 289 0.24 11.92 4.65
C LEU A 289 1.09 11.45 5.84
N ILE A 290 2.41 11.35 5.73
CA ILE A 290 3.26 10.97 6.88
C ILE A 290 3.18 12.06 7.97
N PRO A 291 3.40 13.36 7.70
CA PRO A 291 3.22 14.41 8.70
C PRO A 291 1.78 14.48 9.23
N ALA A 292 0.79 14.41 8.34
CA ALA A 292 -0.63 14.43 8.74
C ALA A 292 -1.00 13.27 9.66
N GLY A 293 -0.58 12.05 9.32
CA GLY A 293 -0.82 10.86 10.13
C GLY A 293 -0.12 10.93 11.49
N ASN A 294 1.12 11.46 11.54
CA ASN A 294 1.81 11.72 12.80
C ASN A 294 1.07 12.74 13.66
N TRP A 295 0.62 13.85 13.07
CA TRP A 295 -0.15 14.87 13.78
C TRP A 295 -1.45 14.30 14.34
N LEU A 296 -2.20 13.54 13.55
CA LEU A 296 -3.43 12.87 13.97
C LEU A 296 -3.15 11.86 15.09
N TYR A 297 -2.11 11.03 14.95
CA TYR A 297 -1.71 10.09 16.00
C TYR A 297 -1.49 10.81 17.32
N PHE A 298 -0.69 11.87 17.37
CA PHE A 298 -0.44 12.61 18.62
C PHE A 298 -1.68 13.34 19.15
N LYS A 299 -2.52 13.85 18.27
CA LYS A 299 -3.78 14.52 18.67
C LYS A 299 -4.73 13.55 19.36
N PHE A 300 -4.89 12.34 18.83
CA PHE A 300 -5.82 11.34 19.38
C PHE A 300 -5.21 10.51 20.52
N SER A 301 -3.87 10.35 20.55
CA SER A 301 -3.18 9.60 21.61
C SER A 301 -2.84 10.43 22.86
N ARG A 302 -3.10 11.74 22.88
CA ARG A 302 -2.83 12.60 24.05
C ARG A 302 -3.57 12.16 25.32
N ARG A 303 -4.65 11.42 25.21
CA ARG A 303 -5.41 10.87 26.36
C ARG A 303 -4.78 9.62 26.96
N ASP A 304 -3.86 8.95 26.23
CA ASP A 304 -3.19 7.73 26.69
C ASP A 304 -1.75 7.98 27.15
N LEU A 305 -1.34 9.26 27.19
CA LEU A 305 -0.02 9.72 27.61
C LEU A 305 0.03 10.05 29.11
N GLU A 306 -0.70 9.33 29.97
CA GLU A 306 -0.32 9.29 31.38
C GLU A 306 1.06 8.61 31.48
N PRO A 307 1.97 9.17 32.30
CA PRO A 307 3.35 8.70 32.34
C PRO A 307 3.37 7.23 32.77
N GLU A 308 3.94 6.39 31.93
CA GLU A 308 4.44 5.07 32.33
C GLU A 308 5.53 5.34 33.35
N THR A 309 5.13 5.47 34.63
CA THR A 309 6.03 5.52 35.75
C THR A 309 6.87 4.26 35.73
N ASP A 310 8.08 4.45 35.28
CA ASP A 310 9.31 3.76 35.66
C ASP A 310 9.24 2.23 35.81
N ARG A 311 9.30 1.53 34.65
CA ARG A 311 9.83 0.16 34.59
C ARG A 311 10.96 0.07 33.56
N GLN A 312 11.86 1.03 33.59
CA GLN A 312 13.20 0.84 33.04
C GLN A 312 14.06 0.24 34.14
N ARG A 313 14.11 -1.09 34.21
CA ARG A 313 15.29 -1.72 34.82
C ARG A 313 16.46 -1.52 33.86
N PRO A 314 17.56 -0.92 34.29
CA PRO A 314 18.78 -0.88 33.48
C PRO A 314 19.28 -2.30 33.32
N LEU A 315 19.45 -2.76 32.09
CA LEU A 315 20.40 -3.82 31.79
C LEU A 315 21.78 -3.19 31.87
N GLU A 316 22.30 -3.07 33.09
CA GLU A 316 23.72 -2.99 33.36
C GLU A 316 24.31 -4.39 33.13
N ARG A 317 25.11 -4.50 32.15
CA ARG A 317 26.46 -5.07 31.96
C ARG A 317 26.67 -5.54 30.53
#